data_f0cc0fdb56f5c2bf441801fa6a4cb64b
#
_entry.id   f0cc0fdb56f5c2bf441801fa6a4cb64b
#
_cell.length_a   1.000
_cell.length_b   1.000
_cell.length_c   1.000
_cell.angle_alpha   90.00
_cell.angle_beta   90.00
_cell.angle_gamma   90.00
#
_symmetry.space_group_name_H-M   'P 1'
#
loop_
_entity.id
_entity.type
_entity.pdbx_description
1 polymer ?
#
loop_
_entity_poly.entity_id
_entity_poly.type
_entity_poly.pdbx_seq_one_letter_code
_entity_poly.pdbx_strand_id
1 'polypeptide(L)'
;MNVEGTWDLVIATPLGKIKAVVELRQDNGILAGTAHGAGEEVPLTNLTADGSRLTWNQAIAKPLRLNLAFDTTVDKDTLTGHSRAGRLPASKVTGRRRTDHP
;
A
#
# COMPACT_ATOMS: atom_id res chain seq x y z
N MET A 1 -1.16 -17.07 -3.06
CA MET A 1 -0.49 -16.36 -1.96
C MET A 1 -1.52 -15.55 -1.17
N ASN A 2 -1.44 -15.58 0.13
CA ASN A 2 -2.37 -14.84 0.99
C ASN A 2 -1.76 -13.48 1.34
N VAL A 3 -2.37 -12.40 0.82
CA VAL A 3 -1.91 -11.04 1.12
C VAL A 3 -2.84 -10.33 2.10
N GLU A 4 -3.87 -11.00 2.60
CA GLU A 4 -4.80 -10.41 3.55
C GLU A 4 -4.10 -10.06 4.85
N GLY A 5 -4.62 -9.05 5.52
CA GLY A 5 -4.13 -8.60 6.81
C GLY A 5 -3.88 -7.11 6.85
N THR A 6 -3.26 -6.69 7.93
CA THR A 6 -2.92 -5.29 8.16
C THR A 6 -1.43 -5.12 7.95
N TRP A 7 -1.07 -4.18 7.09
CA TRP A 7 0.32 -3.93 6.70
C TRP A 7 0.75 -2.55 7.14
N ASP A 8 1.89 -2.47 7.79
CA ASP A 8 2.52 -1.19 8.10
C ASP A 8 3.50 -0.86 6.99
N LEU A 9 3.25 0.24 6.29
CA LEU A 9 4.07 0.68 5.16
C LEU A 9 4.90 1.91 5.52
N VAL A 10 6.08 2.00 4.95
CA VAL A 10 6.92 3.19 4.99
C VAL A 10 7.25 3.57 3.56
N ILE A 11 6.94 4.80 3.20
CA ILE A 11 7.22 5.35 1.88
C ILE A 11 8.33 6.38 2.04
N ALA A 12 9.48 6.11 1.42
CA ALA A 12 10.64 6.99 1.51
C ALA A 12 10.59 8.02 0.39
N THR A 13 10.14 9.23 0.70
CA THR A 13 10.05 10.32 -0.25
C THR A 13 11.22 11.28 -0.07
N PRO A 14 11.49 12.16 -1.07
CA PRO A 14 12.52 13.18 -0.91
C PRO A 14 12.26 14.12 0.26
N LEU A 15 11.01 14.24 0.69
CA LEU A 15 10.64 15.13 1.81
C LEU A 15 10.62 14.40 3.15
N GLY A 16 11.01 13.13 3.16
CA GLY A 16 11.03 12.34 4.38
C GLY A 16 10.20 11.08 4.25
N LYS A 17 10.12 10.33 5.33
CA LYS A 17 9.40 9.06 5.35
C LYS A 17 7.95 9.29 5.75
N ILE A 18 7.05 8.64 5.01
CA ILE A 18 5.62 8.68 5.30
C ILE A 18 5.21 7.28 5.75
N LYS A 19 4.51 7.21 6.86
CA LYS A 19 3.98 5.95 7.38
C LYS A 19 2.51 5.83 7.01
N ALA A 20 2.11 4.64 6.59
CA ALA A 20 0.72 4.35 6.26
C ALA A 20 0.38 2.94 6.73
N VAL A 21 -0.90 2.70 6.92
CA VAL A 21 -1.40 1.37 7.26
C VAL A 21 -2.35 0.95 6.15
N VAL A 22 -2.13 -0.24 5.61
CA VAL A 22 -2.99 -0.79 4.55
C VAL A 22 -3.64 -2.06 5.07
N GLU A 23 -4.97 -2.10 5.00
CA GLU A 23 -5.72 -3.29 5.34
C GLU A 23 -6.19 -3.96 4.06
N LEU A 24 -5.86 -5.23 3.89
CA LEU A 24 -6.25 -6.03 2.74
C LEU A 24 -7.19 -7.14 3.20
N ARG A 25 -8.29 -7.32 2.47
CA ARG A 25 -9.31 -8.30 2.80
C ARG A 25 -9.94 -8.89 1.55
N GLN A 26 -10.60 -10.02 1.71
CA GLN A 26 -11.39 -10.64 0.65
C GLN A 26 -12.86 -10.38 0.92
N ASP A 27 -13.55 -9.78 -0.04
CA ASP A 27 -14.99 -9.55 0.00
C ASP A 27 -15.62 -10.34 -1.13
N ASN A 28 -16.32 -11.43 -0.81
CA ASN A 28 -16.95 -12.30 -1.81
C ASN A 28 -15.97 -12.78 -2.88
N GLY A 29 -14.74 -13.14 -2.46
CA GLY A 29 -13.71 -13.59 -3.36
C GLY A 29 -12.98 -12.50 -4.11
N ILE A 30 -13.32 -11.24 -3.87
CA ILE A 30 -12.66 -10.10 -4.49
C ILE A 30 -11.75 -9.44 -3.47
N LEU A 31 -10.48 -9.27 -3.86
CA LEU A 31 -9.51 -8.60 -3.00
C LEU A 31 -9.81 -7.10 -2.93
N ALA A 32 -9.92 -6.58 -1.72
CA ALA A 32 -10.19 -5.16 -1.49
C ALA A 32 -9.28 -4.66 -0.38
N GLY A 33 -9.10 -3.35 -0.31
CA GLY A 33 -8.26 -2.77 0.71
C GLY A 33 -8.54 -1.31 0.98
N THR A 34 -8.02 -0.86 2.11
CA THR A 34 -8.16 0.53 2.57
C THR A 34 -6.82 0.98 3.13
N ALA A 35 -6.40 2.19 2.78
CA ALA A 35 -5.17 2.78 3.29
C ALA A 35 -5.50 3.88 4.30
N HIS A 36 -4.75 3.91 5.41
CA HIS A 36 -4.90 4.90 6.47
C HIS A 36 -3.56 5.61 6.66
N GLY A 37 -3.57 6.91 6.64
CA GLY A 37 -2.36 7.70 6.87
C GLY A 37 -2.66 9.18 6.83
N ALA A 38 -1.84 9.99 7.49
CA ALA A 38 -1.97 11.45 7.50
C ALA A 38 -3.38 11.93 7.88
N GLY A 39 -4.09 11.18 8.74
CA GLY A 39 -5.44 11.54 9.16
C GLY A 39 -6.49 11.26 8.10
N GLU A 40 -6.17 10.47 7.09
CA GLU A 40 -7.03 10.19 5.95
C GLU A 40 -7.23 8.69 5.80
N GLU A 41 -8.40 8.30 5.32
CA GLU A 41 -8.71 6.91 5.00
C GLU A 41 -9.18 6.88 3.55
N VAL A 42 -8.49 6.10 2.71
CA VAL A 42 -8.82 6.02 1.28
C VAL A 42 -8.92 4.58 0.84
N PRO A 43 -9.90 4.25 -0.03
CA PRO A 43 -9.98 2.91 -0.59
C PRO A 43 -8.88 2.71 -1.62
N LEU A 44 -8.38 1.48 -1.72
CA LEU A 44 -7.46 1.12 -2.79
C LEU A 44 -8.28 0.85 -4.05
N THR A 45 -7.78 1.31 -5.20
CA THR A 45 -8.43 1.07 -6.48
C THR A 45 -7.49 0.28 -7.37
N ASN A 46 -8.06 -0.42 -8.36
CA ASN A 46 -7.30 -1.26 -9.29
C ASN A 46 -6.37 -2.24 -8.58
N LEU A 47 -6.83 -2.78 -7.47
CA LEU A 47 -6.04 -3.70 -6.65
C LEU A 47 -5.92 -5.04 -7.36
N THR A 48 -4.69 -5.44 -7.67
CA THR A 48 -4.41 -6.65 -8.41
C THR A 48 -3.30 -7.44 -7.73
N ALA A 49 -3.53 -8.73 -7.54
CA ALA A 49 -2.52 -9.65 -7.03
C ALA A 49 -2.22 -10.67 -8.12
N ASP A 50 -0.96 -10.75 -8.54
CA ASP A 50 -0.51 -11.68 -9.56
C ASP A 50 0.77 -12.35 -9.08
N GLY A 51 0.65 -13.60 -8.62
CA GLY A 51 1.75 -14.28 -7.97
C GLY A 51 2.15 -13.51 -6.73
N SER A 52 3.42 -13.11 -6.67
CA SER A 52 3.92 -12.33 -5.54
C SER A 52 3.79 -10.82 -5.76
N ARG A 53 3.33 -10.40 -6.93
CA ARG A 53 3.22 -8.98 -7.26
C ARG A 53 1.87 -8.44 -6.82
N LEU A 54 1.88 -7.31 -6.14
CA LEU A 54 0.68 -6.65 -5.66
C LEU A 54 0.73 -5.19 -6.10
N THR A 55 -0.26 -4.78 -6.90
CA THR A 55 -0.32 -3.42 -7.43
C THR A 55 -1.66 -2.79 -7.09
N TRP A 56 -1.64 -1.47 -6.88
CA TRP A 56 -2.88 -0.72 -6.63
C TRP A 56 -2.66 0.75 -6.85
N ASN A 57 -3.78 1.48 -6.88
CA ASN A 57 -3.78 2.92 -6.95
C ASN A 57 -4.52 3.48 -5.73
N GLN A 58 -4.13 4.66 -5.31
CA GLN A 58 -4.87 5.37 -4.28
C GLN A 58 -4.77 6.86 -4.51
N ALA A 59 -5.88 7.56 -4.29
CA ALA A 59 -5.94 9.01 -4.41
C ALA A 59 -5.92 9.59 -3.00
N ILE A 60 -4.92 10.40 -2.71
CA ILE A 60 -4.81 11.05 -1.41
C ILE A 60 -5.08 12.54 -1.55
N ALA A 61 -5.55 13.17 -0.48
CA ALA A 61 -5.82 14.61 -0.45
C ALA A 61 -4.85 15.34 0.46
N LYS A 62 -4.21 14.64 1.37
CA LYS A 62 -3.31 15.24 2.37
C LYS A 62 -1.95 14.55 2.35
N PRO A 63 -0.85 15.27 2.51
CA PRO A 63 -0.77 16.73 2.62
C PRO A 63 -1.05 17.46 1.30
N LEU A 64 -0.97 16.76 0.17
CA LEU A 64 -1.27 17.25 -1.16
C LEU A 64 -2.19 16.27 -1.86
N ARG A 65 -2.97 16.78 -2.79
CA ARG A 65 -3.80 15.91 -3.62
C ARG A 65 -2.91 15.21 -4.65
N LEU A 66 -2.79 13.91 -4.53
CA LEU A 66 -1.95 13.09 -5.40
C LEU A 66 -2.67 11.79 -5.76
N ASN A 67 -2.43 11.33 -6.98
CA ASN A 67 -2.82 9.99 -7.40
C ASN A 67 -1.56 9.13 -7.38
N LEU A 68 -1.54 8.12 -6.52
CA LEU A 68 -0.38 7.27 -6.32
C LEU A 68 -0.60 5.91 -6.96
N ALA A 69 0.43 5.42 -7.64
CA ALA A 69 0.45 4.08 -8.20
C ALA A 69 1.49 3.28 -7.44
N PHE A 70 1.08 2.16 -6.85
CA PHE A 70 1.97 1.28 -6.08
C PHE A 70 2.24 0.01 -6.86
N ASP A 71 3.50 -0.39 -6.92
CA ASP A 71 3.93 -1.64 -7.54
C ASP A 71 4.86 -2.32 -6.54
N THR A 72 4.38 -3.41 -5.96
CA THR A 72 5.10 -4.06 -4.84
C THR A 72 5.19 -5.55 -5.05
N THR A 73 6.14 -6.16 -4.34
CA THR A 73 6.31 -7.60 -4.27
C THR A 73 6.17 -8.03 -2.81
N VAL A 74 5.36 -9.05 -2.58
CA VAL A 74 5.12 -9.59 -1.25
C VAL A 74 5.89 -10.88 -1.09
N ASP A 75 6.64 -10.99 0.01
CA ASP A 75 7.35 -12.21 0.39
C ASP A 75 7.03 -12.50 1.85
N LYS A 76 6.12 -13.45 2.07
CA LYS A 76 5.61 -13.80 3.41
C LYS A 76 5.01 -12.56 4.08
N ASP A 77 5.63 -12.06 5.12
CA ASP A 77 5.12 -10.93 5.88
C ASP A 77 5.84 -9.62 5.57
N THR A 78 6.60 -9.58 4.48
CA THR A 78 7.30 -8.38 4.03
C THR A 78 6.81 -7.96 2.66
N LEU A 79 6.90 -6.66 2.40
CA LEU A 79 6.48 -6.06 1.14
C LEU A 79 7.53 -5.03 0.75
N THR A 80 7.94 -5.06 -0.51
CA THR A 80 8.90 -4.07 -1.04
C THR A 80 8.45 -3.63 -2.41
N GLY A 81 8.76 -2.40 -2.77
CA GLY A 81 8.41 -1.89 -4.09
C GLY A 81 8.56 -0.39 -4.19
N HIS A 82 7.73 0.19 -5.01
CA HIS A 82 7.79 1.62 -5.32
C HIS A 82 6.39 2.19 -5.40
N SER A 83 6.27 3.49 -5.08
CA SER A 83 5.09 4.26 -5.39
C SER A 83 5.49 5.43 -6.27
N ARG A 84 4.58 5.82 -7.16
CA ARG A 84 4.84 6.91 -8.08
C ARG A 84 3.62 7.81 -8.18
N ALA A 85 3.86 9.13 -8.14
CA ALA A 85 2.82 10.12 -8.31
C ALA A 85 3.07 10.83 -9.65
N GLY A 86 2.34 10.42 -10.70
CA GLY A 86 2.50 10.99 -12.02
C GLY A 86 3.93 10.88 -12.55
N ARG A 87 4.53 12.02 -12.86
CA ARG A 87 5.90 12.08 -13.43
C ARG A 87 6.98 12.23 -12.37
N LEU A 88 6.61 12.30 -11.11
CA LEU A 88 7.60 12.44 -10.06
C LEU A 88 8.42 11.15 -9.94
N PRO A 89 9.67 11.26 -9.44
CA PRO A 89 10.47 10.06 -9.24
C PRO A 89 9.80 9.09 -8.30
N ALA A 90 10.02 7.79 -8.54
CA ALA A 90 9.45 6.75 -7.71
C ALA A 90 10.01 6.81 -6.30
N SER A 91 9.17 6.56 -5.31
CA SER A 91 9.56 6.48 -3.91
C SER A 91 9.59 5.03 -3.49
N LYS A 92 10.61 4.65 -2.71
CA LYS A 92 10.74 3.29 -2.23
C LYS A 92 9.68 3.02 -1.17
N VAL A 93 9.06 1.84 -1.27
CA VAL A 93 8.05 1.39 -0.32
C VAL A 93 8.52 0.12 0.33
N THR A 94 8.44 0.08 1.66
CA THR A 94 8.68 -1.13 2.42
C THR A 94 7.51 -1.34 3.34
N GLY A 95 7.18 -2.60 3.62
CA GLY A 95 6.05 -2.90 4.46
C GLY A 95 6.25 -4.19 5.23
N ARG A 96 5.49 -4.32 6.31
CA ARG A 96 5.47 -5.51 7.13
C ARG A 96 4.06 -5.78 7.57
N ARG A 97 3.63 -7.04 7.42
CA ARG A 97 2.33 -7.45 7.90
C ARG A 97 2.37 -7.53 9.42
N ARG A 98 1.33 -6.98 10.06
CA ARG A 98 1.19 -7.14 11.49
C ARG A 98 0.87 -8.58 11.80
N THR A 99 1.61 -9.14 12.75
CA THR A 99 1.32 -10.46 13.26
C THR A 99 0.61 -10.27 14.58
N ASP A 100 -0.69 -10.54 14.57
CA ASP A 100 -1.49 -10.46 15.79
C ASP A 100 -1.43 -11.82 16.47
N HIS A 101 -0.61 -11.88 17.48
CA HIS A 101 -0.57 -13.07 18.31
C HIS A 101 -1.37 -12.78 19.56
N PRO A 102 -2.42 -13.54 19.79
CA PRO A 102 -3.15 -13.43 21.04
C PRO A 102 -2.28 -13.84 22.22
#